data_f874077d64f9ba6ea4e4b4e0db8300cf
#
_entry.id   f874077d64f9ba6ea4e4b4e0db8300cf
#
_cell.length_a   1.000
_cell.length_b   1.000
_cell.length_c   1.000
_cell.angle_alpha   90.00
_cell.angle_beta   90.00
_cell.angle_gamma   90.00
#
_symmetry.space_group_name_H-M   'P 1'
#
loop_
_entity.id
_entity.type
_entity.pdbx_description
1 polymer ?
#
loop_
_entity_poly.entity_id
_entity_poly.type
_entity_poly.pdbx_seq_one_letter_code
_entity_poly.pdbx_strand_id
1 'polypeptide(L)'
;MGVIGVQLVVTMVMASIIQKITPHYSFARWLLCNGSLQWYQHPSEEQLQVLAGKQQKAKSKKERKYNGHIESKPLTVPKDINLHLEARSITEMDTQVLHYFPEYQWLVDFTVSATAVYAITEVYYSLTNPRNEMNISIVWCLLVLTFVFKVLFSMTTHYFKVEEDGERSVCITFGCFFFVKAMAILIVTENYLEFGLETGFSNFSGGAMQFLEKQGLQSQGPISKLTFKMVLAVLCAFIGALLTFPGLRLAQMHLDALNLAKDKLTQTLLHMNFLSPLIMVLLWVKPITKDYIVNPPLGKENIALMSEATYDSLRLWIIIFLCVLRLALIRQHLQAYLNLAQKSIEQMKKEAGRISTKDLQKMVARVFYYLCVIALQYVAPVIMLLHTTLLLKTMGHHSWGLLSESSYVSPKEIVEGFNSVQSPALADNENQKLTVAQITMALDGLQNVFTPLLFRGLLSFLTWWIAACLFSTSLFGLFYHQYLTIA
;
A
#
# COMPACT_ATOMS: atom_id res chain seq x y z
N MET A 1 5.40 -36.46 -3.68
CA MET A 1 3.97 -36.18 -3.98
C MET A 1 3.17 -35.68 -2.76
N GLY A 2 3.61 -35.89 -1.51
CA GLY A 2 2.85 -35.47 -0.32
C GLY A 2 2.97 -34.00 0.12
N VAL A 3 3.86 -33.25 -0.45
CA VAL A 3 4.35 -31.99 0.12
C VAL A 3 3.61 -30.77 -0.46
N ILE A 4 3.15 -30.81 -1.70
CA ILE A 4 2.23 -29.80 -2.26
C ILE A 4 0.92 -29.76 -1.45
N GLY A 5 0.58 -30.86 -0.74
CA GLY A 5 -0.63 -30.98 0.05
C GLY A 5 -0.78 -29.95 1.17
N VAL A 6 0.26 -29.66 1.95
CA VAL A 6 0.14 -28.79 3.13
C VAL A 6 -0.15 -27.35 2.75
N GLN A 7 0.62 -26.76 1.84
CA GLN A 7 0.40 -25.39 1.39
C GLN A 7 -0.96 -25.24 0.65
N LEU A 8 -1.34 -26.25 -0.14
CA LEU A 8 -2.64 -26.27 -0.79
C LEU A 8 -3.78 -26.33 0.23
N VAL A 9 -3.65 -27.19 1.26
CA VAL A 9 -4.64 -27.28 2.35
C VAL A 9 -4.75 -25.96 3.10
N VAL A 10 -3.64 -25.33 3.46
CA VAL A 10 -3.64 -24.00 4.09
C VAL A 10 -4.36 -22.97 3.21
N THR A 11 -4.08 -22.96 1.92
CA THR A 11 -4.74 -22.05 0.96
C THR A 11 -6.24 -22.33 0.87
N MET A 12 -6.67 -23.59 0.77
CA MET A 12 -8.08 -23.98 0.69
C MET A 12 -8.83 -23.66 1.99
N VAL A 13 -8.21 -23.93 3.15
CA VAL A 13 -8.78 -23.57 4.45
C VAL A 13 -8.94 -22.06 4.56
N MET A 14 -7.92 -21.28 4.19
CA MET A 14 -7.99 -19.82 4.25
C MET A 14 -9.04 -19.27 3.28
N ALA A 15 -9.12 -19.80 2.06
CA ALA A 15 -10.18 -19.40 1.12
C ALA A 15 -11.58 -19.69 1.68
N SER A 16 -11.76 -20.85 2.35
CA SER A 16 -13.02 -21.20 3.01
C SER A 16 -13.32 -20.28 4.21
N ILE A 17 -12.31 -19.89 4.97
CA ILE A 17 -12.42 -18.94 6.06
C ILE A 17 -12.88 -17.56 5.53
N ILE A 18 -12.23 -17.05 4.49
CA ILE A 18 -12.62 -15.80 3.84
C ILE A 18 -14.08 -15.86 3.42
N GLN A 19 -14.49 -16.93 2.70
CA GLN A 19 -15.83 -17.06 2.18
C GLN A 19 -16.92 -17.17 3.26
N LYS A 20 -16.65 -17.88 4.37
CA LYS A 20 -17.66 -18.18 5.40
C LYS A 20 -17.61 -17.25 6.60
N ILE A 21 -16.44 -16.77 7.00
CA ILE A 21 -16.27 -15.98 8.23
C ILE A 21 -16.34 -14.48 7.95
N THR A 22 -15.82 -13.99 6.82
CA THR A 22 -15.84 -12.55 6.50
C THR A 22 -17.24 -11.91 6.53
N PRO A 23 -18.34 -12.57 6.11
CA PRO A 23 -19.67 -11.98 6.25
C PRO A 23 -20.08 -11.72 7.72
N HIS A 24 -19.61 -12.55 8.66
CA HIS A 24 -19.95 -12.44 10.08
C HIS A 24 -18.93 -11.64 10.88
N TYR A 25 -17.66 -11.83 10.60
CA TYR A 25 -16.55 -11.15 11.27
C TYR A 25 -15.57 -10.58 10.25
N SER A 26 -15.49 -9.26 10.17
CA SER A 26 -14.60 -8.54 9.28
C SER A 26 -13.65 -7.68 10.11
N PHE A 27 -12.35 -7.82 9.88
CA PHE A 27 -11.34 -6.98 10.53
C PHE A 27 -11.45 -5.52 10.08
N ALA A 28 -11.79 -5.30 8.81
CA ALA A 28 -12.04 -3.97 8.26
C ALA A 28 -13.19 -3.26 8.98
N ARG A 29 -14.30 -3.98 9.21
CA ARG A 29 -15.45 -3.46 9.94
C ARG A 29 -15.11 -3.20 11.40
N TRP A 30 -14.43 -4.13 12.06
CA TRP A 30 -13.95 -3.95 13.43
C TRP A 30 -13.06 -2.70 13.57
N LEU A 31 -12.20 -2.42 12.61
CA LEU A 31 -11.31 -1.25 12.63
C LEU A 31 -12.09 0.07 12.66
N LEU A 32 -13.24 0.15 11.98
CA LEU A 32 -14.08 1.34 11.93
C LEU A 32 -15.10 1.39 13.10
N CYS A 33 -15.69 0.24 13.50
CA CYS A 33 -16.87 0.17 14.36
C CYS A 33 -16.56 -0.21 15.82
N ASN A 34 -15.29 -0.27 16.25
CA ASN A 34 -14.96 -0.67 17.63
C ASN A 34 -15.20 0.42 18.69
N GLY A 35 -15.93 1.48 18.36
CA GLY A 35 -16.27 2.59 19.27
C GLY A 35 -15.16 3.62 19.47
N SER A 36 -13.96 3.43 18.87
CA SER A 36 -12.85 4.36 19.03
C SER A 36 -12.93 5.57 18.10
N LEU A 37 -13.66 5.45 17.00
CA LEU A 37 -13.88 6.54 16.04
C LEU A 37 -15.23 7.19 16.29
N GLN A 38 -15.22 8.54 16.32
CA GLN A 38 -16.40 9.36 16.51
C GLN A 38 -16.62 10.21 15.27
N TRP A 39 -17.82 10.13 14.70
CA TRP A 39 -18.24 10.99 13.62
C TRP A 39 -19.26 12.02 14.12
N TYR A 40 -19.40 13.09 13.39
CA TYR A 40 -20.25 14.20 13.78
C TYR A 40 -21.56 14.19 12.99
N GLN A 41 -22.67 14.24 13.70
CA GLN A 41 -24.00 14.36 13.10
C GLN A 41 -24.42 15.82 13.09
N HIS A 42 -25.01 16.24 12.00
CA HIS A 42 -25.58 17.57 11.86
C HIS A 42 -26.84 17.69 12.74
N PRO A 43 -27.09 18.82 13.42
CA PRO A 43 -28.30 19.01 14.23
C PRO A 43 -29.55 18.96 13.35
N SER A 44 -30.66 18.44 13.89
CA SER A 44 -31.93 18.38 13.20
C SER A 44 -32.45 19.78 12.87
N GLU A 45 -33.32 19.90 11.85
CA GLU A 45 -33.93 21.19 11.50
C GLU A 45 -34.71 21.80 12.67
N GLU A 46 -35.33 20.98 13.52
CA GLU A 46 -36.03 21.42 14.72
C GLU A 46 -35.08 22.02 15.76
N GLN A 47 -33.96 21.39 16.01
CA GLN A 47 -32.90 21.92 16.88
C GLN A 47 -32.31 23.24 16.35
N LEU A 48 -32.12 23.34 15.05
CA LEU A 48 -31.64 24.57 14.40
C LEU A 48 -32.68 25.69 14.48
N GLN A 49 -33.98 25.39 14.37
CA GLN A 49 -35.05 26.37 14.54
C GLN A 49 -35.14 26.90 15.97
N VAL A 50 -34.99 26.01 16.96
CA VAL A 50 -34.96 26.38 18.38
C VAL A 50 -33.74 27.27 18.67
N LEU A 51 -32.55 26.89 18.20
CA LEU A 51 -31.33 27.65 18.34
C LEU A 51 -31.40 29.03 17.63
N ALA A 52 -32.09 29.11 16.49
CA ALA A 52 -32.29 30.36 15.74
C ALA A 52 -33.35 31.29 16.39
N GLY A 53 -33.90 30.94 17.55
CA GLY A 53 -34.88 31.75 18.23
C GLY A 53 -36.24 31.87 17.50
N LYS A 54 -36.44 31.07 16.46
CA LYS A 54 -37.72 30.96 15.76
C LYS A 54 -38.60 29.95 16.52
N GLN A 55 -39.24 30.42 17.61
CA GLN A 55 -40.27 29.62 18.24
C GLN A 55 -41.27 29.16 17.18
N GLN A 56 -41.61 27.88 17.18
CA GLN A 56 -42.68 27.33 16.39
C GLN A 56 -43.95 28.12 16.71
N LYS A 57 -44.32 29.06 15.84
CA LYS A 57 -45.71 29.52 15.80
C LYS A 57 -46.55 28.30 15.47
N ALA A 58 -47.30 27.82 16.45
CA ALA A 58 -48.27 26.75 16.28
C ALA A 58 -49.00 26.94 14.94
N LYS A 59 -48.88 25.93 14.06
CA LYS A 59 -49.62 25.93 12.79
C LYS A 59 -51.09 26.03 13.10
N SER A 60 -51.68 27.22 13.00
CA SER A 60 -53.12 27.38 13.00
C SER A 60 -53.64 26.71 11.71
N LYS A 61 -54.44 25.68 11.87
CA LYS A 61 -55.21 25.02 10.82
C LYS A 61 -56.07 26.03 10.06
N LYS A 62 -55.56 26.58 8.98
CA LYS A 62 -56.35 27.09 7.85
C LYS A 62 -55.46 27.00 6.61
N GLU A 63 -55.31 25.78 6.10
CA GLU A 63 -54.78 25.58 4.76
C GLU A 63 -55.86 25.90 3.73
N ARG A 64 -55.70 27.03 3.06
CA ARG A 64 -56.20 27.21 1.71
C ARG A 64 -55.37 26.35 0.78
N LYS A 65 -55.96 25.31 0.19
CA LYS A 65 -55.42 24.58 -0.94
C LYS A 65 -55.07 25.56 -2.07
N TYR A 66 -53.80 25.78 -2.32
CA TYR A 66 -53.30 26.37 -3.57
C TYR A 66 -52.24 25.44 -4.11
N ASN A 67 -52.51 24.86 -5.27
CA ASN A 67 -51.55 24.03 -6.01
C ASN A 67 -50.40 24.94 -6.49
N GLY A 68 -49.27 24.86 -5.85
CA GLY A 68 -48.03 25.44 -6.28
C GLY A 68 -46.88 24.74 -5.54
N HIS A 69 -45.90 24.23 -6.25
CA HIS A 69 -44.67 23.75 -5.67
C HIS A 69 -44.05 24.84 -4.78
N ILE A 70 -44.26 24.76 -3.48
CA ILE A 70 -43.59 25.61 -2.51
C ILE A 70 -42.18 24.99 -2.33
N GLU A 71 -41.22 25.46 -3.08
CA GLU A 71 -39.83 25.32 -2.70
C GLU A 71 -39.66 26.01 -1.35
N SER A 72 -39.61 25.22 -0.27
CA SER A 72 -39.31 25.71 1.07
C SER A 72 -37.93 26.38 1.01
N LYS A 73 -37.91 27.73 1.13
CA LYS A 73 -36.64 28.48 1.19
C LYS A 73 -35.75 27.84 2.27
N PRO A 74 -34.51 27.50 1.97
CA PRO A 74 -33.62 26.87 2.93
C PRO A 74 -33.52 27.74 4.18
N LEU A 75 -33.65 27.13 5.35
CA LEU A 75 -33.50 27.81 6.62
C LEU A 75 -32.07 28.35 6.70
N THR A 76 -31.93 29.66 6.91
CA THR A 76 -30.61 30.29 7.11
C THR A 76 -30.44 30.59 8.59
N VAL A 77 -29.27 30.16 9.11
CA VAL A 77 -28.94 30.29 10.55
C VAL A 77 -28.00 31.46 10.74
N PRO A 78 -28.22 32.35 11.76
CA PRO A 78 -27.27 33.40 12.11
C PRO A 78 -25.93 32.80 12.55
N LYS A 79 -24.83 33.54 12.38
CA LYS A 79 -23.46 33.08 12.71
C LYS A 79 -23.17 32.97 14.20
N ASP A 80 -23.86 33.76 15.01
CA ASP A 80 -23.63 33.90 16.46
C ASP A 80 -24.11 32.68 17.26
N ILE A 81 -24.68 31.68 16.58
CA ILE A 81 -25.20 30.50 17.24
C ILE A 81 -24.08 29.52 17.57
N ASN A 82 -24.03 29.05 18.80
CA ASN A 82 -23.17 27.96 19.25
C ASN A 82 -23.66 26.63 18.63
N LEU A 83 -23.27 26.37 17.40
CA LEU A 83 -23.49 25.10 16.73
C LEU A 83 -22.53 24.06 17.31
N HIS A 84 -23.05 23.18 18.18
CA HIS A 84 -22.32 22.00 18.61
C HIS A 84 -22.82 20.82 17.79
N LEU A 85 -21.89 20.12 17.15
CA LEU A 85 -22.17 18.86 16.49
C LEU A 85 -22.23 17.75 17.54
N GLU A 86 -23.22 16.88 17.44
CA GLU A 86 -23.28 15.67 18.26
C GLU A 86 -22.27 14.65 17.75
N ALA A 87 -21.37 14.23 18.62
CA ALA A 87 -20.43 13.16 18.33
C ALA A 87 -21.10 11.80 18.59
N ARG A 88 -21.04 10.90 17.62
CA ARG A 88 -21.54 9.52 17.73
C ARG A 88 -20.46 8.52 17.33
N SER A 89 -20.46 7.36 17.98
CA SER A 89 -19.64 6.23 17.54
C SER A 89 -20.19 5.66 16.22
N ILE A 90 -19.30 5.19 15.35
CA ILE A 90 -19.68 4.56 14.09
C ILE A 90 -20.29 3.19 14.38
N THR A 91 -21.49 2.94 13.86
CA THR A 91 -22.18 1.65 13.96
C THR A 91 -22.07 0.87 12.65
N GLU A 92 -22.33 -0.43 12.69
CA GLU A 92 -22.32 -1.26 11.47
C GLU A 92 -23.32 -0.80 10.41
N MET A 93 -24.46 -0.25 10.83
CA MET A 93 -25.48 0.28 9.91
C MET A 93 -24.98 1.53 9.17
N ASP A 94 -24.20 2.35 9.85
CA ASP A 94 -23.64 3.58 9.27
C ASP A 94 -22.61 3.28 8.17
N THR A 95 -21.91 2.12 8.25
CA THR A 95 -20.90 1.75 7.26
C THR A 95 -21.47 1.48 5.87
N GLN A 96 -22.73 1.08 5.76
CA GLN A 96 -23.38 0.79 4.47
C GLN A 96 -23.55 2.05 3.59
N VAL A 97 -23.56 3.22 4.19
CA VAL A 97 -23.71 4.50 3.49
C VAL A 97 -22.36 5.03 2.98
N LEU A 98 -21.24 4.47 3.46
CA LEU A 98 -19.90 4.94 3.12
C LEU A 98 -19.52 4.59 1.69
N HIS A 99 -18.99 5.57 0.97
CA HIS A 99 -18.49 5.39 -0.38
C HIS A 99 -17.24 4.49 -0.37
N TYR A 100 -17.13 3.53 -1.28
CA TYR A 100 -16.05 2.52 -1.34
C TYR A 100 -15.95 1.58 -0.13
N PHE A 101 -17.01 1.43 0.68
CA PHE A 101 -16.96 0.51 1.81
C PHE A 101 -16.75 -0.96 1.41
N PRO A 102 -17.40 -1.52 0.36
CA PRO A 102 -17.16 -2.89 -0.08
C PRO A 102 -15.71 -3.13 -0.51
N GLU A 103 -15.12 -2.20 -1.25
CA GLU A 103 -13.72 -2.28 -1.70
C GLU A 103 -12.76 -2.20 -0.52
N TYR A 104 -13.03 -1.31 0.44
CA TYR A 104 -12.25 -1.18 1.67
C TYR A 104 -12.30 -2.47 2.50
N GLN A 105 -13.51 -2.98 2.76
CA GLN A 105 -13.71 -4.20 3.54
C GLN A 105 -13.00 -5.39 2.88
N TRP A 106 -13.23 -5.57 1.60
CA TRP A 106 -12.66 -6.70 0.87
C TRP A 106 -11.13 -6.64 0.81
N LEU A 107 -10.55 -5.47 0.50
CA LEU A 107 -9.10 -5.30 0.42
C LEU A 107 -8.42 -5.57 1.78
N VAL A 108 -8.94 -5.00 2.86
CA VAL A 108 -8.34 -5.14 4.20
C VAL A 108 -8.45 -6.58 4.69
N ASP A 109 -9.63 -7.21 4.59
CA ASP A 109 -9.85 -8.59 5.04
C ASP A 109 -9.03 -9.58 4.21
N PHE A 110 -8.94 -9.38 2.89
CA PHE A 110 -8.08 -10.20 2.03
C PHE A 110 -6.59 -10.04 2.37
N THR A 111 -6.15 -8.82 2.64
CA THR A 111 -4.76 -8.53 3.03
C THR A 111 -4.38 -9.21 4.34
N VAL A 112 -5.26 -9.15 5.35
CA VAL A 112 -5.05 -9.83 6.63
C VAL A 112 -4.93 -11.35 6.42
N SER A 113 -5.82 -11.92 5.61
CA SER A 113 -5.80 -13.35 5.29
C SER A 113 -4.53 -13.75 4.51
N ALA A 114 -4.12 -12.95 3.53
CA ALA A 114 -2.88 -13.18 2.77
C ALA A 114 -1.63 -13.11 3.65
N THR A 115 -1.59 -12.14 4.58
CA THR A 115 -0.49 -12.01 5.55
C THR A 115 -0.47 -13.21 6.51
N ALA A 116 -1.63 -13.71 6.93
CA ALA A 116 -1.73 -14.92 7.75
C ALA A 116 -1.23 -16.16 7.01
N VAL A 117 -1.64 -16.36 5.74
CA VAL A 117 -1.12 -17.45 4.89
C VAL A 117 0.39 -17.35 4.74
N TYR A 118 0.90 -16.15 4.49
CA TYR A 118 2.33 -15.92 4.40
C TYR A 118 3.05 -16.32 5.70
N ALA A 119 2.57 -15.87 6.86
CA ALA A 119 3.18 -16.18 8.16
C ALA A 119 3.16 -17.69 8.45
N ILE A 120 2.04 -18.37 8.19
CA ILE A 120 1.91 -19.83 8.37
C ILE A 120 2.89 -20.56 7.45
N THR A 121 3.00 -20.12 6.19
CA THR A 121 3.90 -20.72 5.22
C THR A 121 5.36 -20.51 5.61
N GLU A 122 5.75 -19.34 6.12
CA GLU A 122 7.11 -19.08 6.61
C GLU A 122 7.47 -19.96 7.80
N VAL A 123 6.55 -20.14 8.76
CA VAL A 123 6.72 -21.07 9.87
C VAL A 123 6.89 -22.51 9.37
N TYR A 124 6.09 -22.94 8.39
CA TYR A 124 6.20 -24.25 7.77
C TYR A 124 7.58 -24.46 7.11
N TYR A 125 8.07 -23.48 6.33
CA TYR A 125 9.40 -23.55 5.71
C TYR A 125 10.53 -23.57 6.74
N SER A 126 10.39 -22.83 7.81
CA SER A 126 11.37 -22.81 8.92
C SER A 126 11.47 -24.14 9.67
N LEU A 127 10.34 -24.86 9.81
CA LEU A 127 10.29 -26.14 10.55
C LEU A 127 10.67 -27.35 9.68
N THR A 128 10.25 -27.34 8.42
CA THR A 128 10.30 -28.56 7.54
C THR A 128 11.43 -28.51 6.52
N ASN A 129 11.90 -27.31 6.16
CA ASN A 129 12.98 -27.07 5.21
C ASN A 129 12.80 -27.84 3.87
N PRO A 130 11.65 -27.70 3.19
CA PRO A 130 11.32 -28.48 1.99
C PRO A 130 12.20 -28.06 0.81
N ARG A 131 12.97 -29.01 0.26
CA ARG A 131 14.01 -28.71 -0.76
C ARG A 131 13.48 -28.36 -2.15
N ASN A 132 12.24 -28.73 -2.51
CA ASN A 132 11.74 -28.65 -3.90
C ASN A 132 10.28 -28.16 -4.01
N GLU A 133 9.79 -27.31 -3.10
CA GLU A 133 8.42 -26.82 -3.16
C GLU A 133 8.34 -25.38 -3.64
N MET A 134 7.37 -25.11 -4.53
CA MET A 134 7.00 -23.73 -4.85
C MET A 134 6.26 -23.08 -3.67
N ASN A 135 6.70 -21.91 -3.27
CA ASN A 135 6.05 -21.16 -2.22
C ASN A 135 4.74 -20.49 -2.72
N ILE A 136 3.59 -21.05 -2.34
CA ILE A 136 2.27 -20.55 -2.76
C ILE A 136 1.97 -19.17 -2.17
N SER A 137 2.61 -18.77 -1.08
CA SER A 137 2.42 -17.44 -0.49
C SER A 137 2.80 -16.30 -1.43
N ILE A 138 3.69 -16.55 -2.41
CA ILE A 138 4.02 -15.59 -3.48
C ILE A 138 2.77 -15.21 -4.27
N VAL A 139 1.92 -16.17 -4.61
CA VAL A 139 0.69 -15.93 -5.36
C VAL A 139 -0.27 -15.04 -4.55
N TRP A 140 -0.39 -15.30 -3.25
CA TRP A 140 -1.22 -14.47 -2.37
C TRP A 140 -0.72 -13.02 -2.29
N CYS A 141 0.59 -12.83 -2.14
CA CYS A 141 1.18 -11.49 -2.14
C CYS A 141 0.99 -10.74 -3.48
N LEU A 142 1.15 -11.44 -4.62
CA LEU A 142 0.93 -10.86 -5.95
C LEU A 142 -0.54 -10.47 -6.16
N LEU A 143 -1.48 -11.31 -5.68
CA LEU A 143 -2.91 -10.99 -5.73
C LEU A 143 -3.22 -9.74 -4.89
N VAL A 144 -2.69 -9.62 -3.68
CA VAL A 144 -2.86 -8.41 -2.86
C VAL A 144 -2.36 -7.18 -3.60
N LEU A 145 -1.15 -7.22 -4.18
CA LEU A 145 -0.61 -6.10 -4.97
C LEU A 145 -1.51 -5.75 -6.15
N THR A 146 -2.00 -6.76 -6.88
CA THR A 146 -2.92 -6.53 -8.01
C THR A 146 -4.20 -5.84 -7.57
N PHE A 147 -4.77 -6.24 -6.42
CA PHE A 147 -5.98 -5.64 -5.89
C PHE A 147 -5.74 -4.22 -5.35
N VAL A 148 -4.61 -3.97 -4.71
CA VAL A 148 -4.22 -2.62 -4.29
C VAL A 148 -4.10 -1.70 -5.49
N PHE A 149 -3.42 -2.14 -6.56
CA PHE A 149 -3.33 -1.37 -7.81
C PHE A 149 -4.70 -1.10 -8.42
N LYS A 150 -5.58 -2.10 -8.47
CA LYS A 150 -6.96 -1.95 -8.95
C LYS A 150 -7.73 -0.89 -8.16
N VAL A 151 -7.66 -0.92 -6.83
CA VAL A 151 -8.35 0.04 -5.95
C VAL A 151 -7.78 1.44 -6.12
N LEU A 152 -6.45 1.60 -6.10
CA LEU A 152 -5.80 2.91 -6.31
C LEU A 152 -6.13 3.49 -7.69
N PHE A 153 -6.12 2.66 -8.73
CA PHE A 153 -6.50 3.08 -10.08
C PHE A 153 -7.97 3.49 -10.15
N SER A 154 -8.88 2.74 -9.52
CA SER A 154 -10.30 3.09 -9.44
C SER A 154 -10.52 4.42 -8.75
N MET A 155 -9.86 4.66 -7.60
CA MET A 155 -9.92 5.93 -6.89
C MET A 155 -9.36 7.09 -7.72
N THR A 156 -8.22 6.90 -8.36
CA THR A 156 -7.61 7.91 -9.22
C THR A 156 -8.52 8.25 -10.41
N THR A 157 -9.14 7.23 -11.03
CA THR A 157 -10.09 7.43 -12.13
C THR A 157 -11.33 8.20 -11.68
N HIS A 158 -11.76 8.02 -10.42
CA HIS A 158 -12.87 8.79 -9.86
C HIS A 158 -12.55 10.29 -9.81
N TYR A 159 -11.34 10.67 -9.39
CA TYR A 159 -10.87 12.06 -9.42
C TYR A 159 -10.82 12.66 -10.85
N PHE A 160 -10.54 11.83 -11.85
CA PHE A 160 -10.55 12.28 -13.25
C PHE A 160 -11.97 12.53 -13.82
N LYS A 161 -13.01 11.92 -13.21
CA LYS A 161 -14.42 12.07 -13.61
C LYS A 161 -15.12 13.26 -12.95
N VAL A 162 -14.64 13.71 -11.82
CA VAL A 162 -15.15 14.91 -11.15
C VAL A 162 -14.74 16.12 -11.96
N GLU A 163 -15.68 17.01 -12.26
CA GLU A 163 -15.48 18.16 -13.19
C GLU A 163 -14.55 19.27 -12.67
N GLU A 164 -13.97 19.10 -11.48
CA GLU A 164 -12.98 20.04 -10.97
C GLU A 164 -11.62 19.77 -11.63
N ASP A 165 -11.27 20.56 -12.63
CA ASP A 165 -10.07 20.43 -13.47
C ASP A 165 -8.73 20.43 -12.69
N GLY A 166 -8.69 20.90 -11.46
CA GLY A 166 -7.49 21.01 -10.63
C GLY A 166 -6.87 19.67 -10.25
N GLU A 167 -7.65 18.71 -9.79
CA GLU A 167 -7.15 17.40 -9.31
C GLU A 167 -6.53 16.58 -10.44
N ARG A 168 -7.14 16.60 -11.62
CA ARG A 168 -6.62 15.94 -12.83
C ARG A 168 -5.25 16.50 -13.22
N SER A 169 -5.09 17.82 -13.24
CA SER A 169 -3.83 18.48 -13.58
C SER A 169 -2.71 18.11 -12.59
N VAL A 170 -3.01 18.09 -11.29
CA VAL A 170 -2.07 17.68 -10.24
C VAL A 170 -1.57 16.25 -10.47
N CYS A 171 -2.46 15.29 -10.74
CA CYS A 171 -2.08 13.89 -10.96
C CYS A 171 -1.15 13.74 -12.18
N ILE A 172 -1.46 14.41 -13.30
CA ILE A 172 -0.64 14.36 -14.53
C ILE A 172 0.74 15.00 -14.26
N THR A 173 0.77 16.15 -13.59
CA THR A 173 2.01 16.86 -13.27
C THR A 173 2.93 16.01 -12.40
N PHE A 174 2.39 15.37 -11.36
CA PHE A 174 3.17 14.45 -10.53
C PHE A 174 3.59 13.20 -11.30
N GLY A 175 2.76 12.66 -12.21
CA GLY A 175 3.14 11.57 -13.10
C GLY A 175 4.37 11.91 -13.94
N CYS A 176 4.39 13.08 -14.59
CA CYS A 176 5.54 13.58 -15.34
C CYS A 176 6.76 13.82 -14.42
N PHE A 177 6.56 14.41 -13.25
CA PHE A 177 7.63 14.60 -12.26
C PHE A 177 8.27 13.28 -11.85
N PHE A 178 7.47 12.27 -11.54
CA PHE A 178 7.96 10.96 -11.17
C PHE A 178 8.63 10.22 -12.33
N PHE A 179 8.18 10.44 -13.56
CA PHE A 179 8.86 9.90 -14.75
C PHE A 179 10.30 10.43 -14.86
N VAL A 180 10.47 11.74 -14.78
CA VAL A 180 11.79 12.40 -14.83
C VAL A 180 12.66 11.95 -13.65
N LYS A 181 12.09 11.89 -12.44
CA LYS A 181 12.78 11.40 -11.24
C LYS A 181 13.23 9.94 -11.38
N ALA A 182 12.38 9.07 -11.95
CA ALA A 182 12.73 7.66 -12.20
C ALA A 182 13.88 7.53 -13.20
N MET A 183 13.84 8.29 -14.29
CA MET A 183 14.94 8.32 -15.27
C MET A 183 16.26 8.77 -14.63
N ALA A 184 16.23 9.82 -13.81
CA ALA A 184 17.42 10.31 -13.12
C ALA A 184 18.00 9.25 -12.17
N ILE A 185 17.15 8.55 -11.41
CA ILE A 185 17.59 7.54 -10.43
C ILE A 185 18.13 6.28 -11.12
N LEU A 186 17.52 5.86 -12.24
CA LEU A 186 18.00 4.69 -13.02
C LEU A 186 19.34 4.93 -13.72
N ILE A 187 19.81 6.19 -13.78
CA ILE A 187 21.15 6.54 -14.25
C ILE A 187 22.18 6.46 -13.12
N VAL A 188 21.75 6.68 -11.85
CA VAL A 188 22.65 6.62 -10.68
C VAL A 188 23.26 5.23 -10.55
N THR A 189 24.56 5.20 -10.32
CA THR A 189 25.32 3.95 -10.20
C THR A 189 25.00 3.19 -8.91
N GLU A 190 25.13 1.87 -8.92
CA GLU A 190 24.92 0.99 -7.75
C GLU A 190 25.91 1.27 -6.59
N ASN A 191 26.93 2.09 -6.82
CA ASN A 191 27.84 2.55 -5.76
C ASN A 191 27.15 3.46 -4.74
N TYR A 192 26.10 4.18 -5.15
CA TYR A 192 25.32 5.05 -4.26
C TYR A 192 24.02 4.43 -3.80
N LEU A 193 23.33 3.73 -4.71
CA LEU A 193 22.03 3.09 -4.44
C LEU A 193 22.13 1.59 -4.76
N GLU A 194 22.19 0.79 -3.72
CA GLU A 194 22.41 -0.65 -3.81
C GLU A 194 21.12 -1.41 -4.06
N PHE A 195 20.64 -1.39 -5.30
CA PHE A 195 19.46 -2.20 -5.66
C PHE A 195 19.84 -3.58 -6.18
N GLY A 196 21.01 -3.74 -6.83
CA GLY A 196 21.37 -4.94 -7.59
C GLY A 196 20.64 -5.08 -8.92
N LEU A 197 20.10 -3.98 -9.45
CA LEU A 197 19.28 -3.98 -10.66
C LEU A 197 20.09 -4.25 -11.92
N GLU A 198 21.33 -3.71 -12.01
CA GLU A 198 22.21 -3.93 -13.15
C GLU A 198 22.73 -5.36 -13.20
N THR A 199 23.12 -5.88 -12.05
CA THR A 199 23.55 -7.28 -11.89
C THR A 199 22.41 -8.24 -12.23
N GLY A 200 21.20 -7.96 -11.73
CA GLY A 200 20.00 -8.74 -12.01
C GLY A 200 19.63 -8.74 -13.49
N PHE A 201 19.69 -7.58 -14.16
CA PHE A 201 19.41 -7.47 -15.59
C PHE A 201 20.48 -8.16 -16.45
N SER A 202 21.77 -8.05 -16.10
CA SER A 202 22.86 -8.75 -16.78
C SER A 202 22.66 -10.26 -16.76
N ASN A 203 22.29 -10.81 -15.59
CA ASN A 203 21.99 -12.24 -15.44
C ASN A 203 20.76 -12.66 -16.26
N PHE A 204 19.69 -11.87 -16.21
CA PHE A 204 18.48 -12.08 -17.01
C PHE A 204 18.80 -12.11 -18.52
N SER A 205 19.56 -11.13 -19.01
CA SER A 205 19.93 -11.04 -20.43
C SER A 205 20.81 -12.21 -20.86
N GLY A 206 21.78 -12.60 -20.03
CA GLY A 206 22.65 -13.76 -20.29
C GLY A 206 21.86 -15.09 -20.31
N GLY A 207 20.98 -15.30 -19.32
CA GLY A 207 20.10 -16.47 -19.26
C GLY A 207 19.15 -16.55 -20.45
N ALA A 208 18.56 -15.41 -20.83
CA ALA A 208 17.68 -15.33 -21.98
C ALA A 208 18.41 -15.60 -23.32
N MET A 209 19.63 -15.11 -23.48
CA MET A 209 20.45 -15.42 -24.66
C MET A 209 20.78 -16.91 -24.75
N GLN A 210 21.20 -17.54 -23.66
CA GLN A 210 21.45 -18.97 -23.61
C GLN A 210 20.20 -19.81 -23.91
N PHE A 211 19.04 -19.36 -23.43
CA PHE A 211 17.77 -20.02 -23.72
C PHE A 211 17.42 -19.94 -25.21
N LEU A 212 17.54 -18.76 -25.83
CA LEU A 212 17.26 -18.56 -27.25
C LEU A 212 18.25 -19.32 -28.15
N GLU A 213 19.53 -19.36 -27.78
CA GLU A 213 20.57 -20.13 -28.49
C GLU A 213 20.27 -21.62 -28.47
N LYS A 214 19.83 -22.19 -27.33
CA LYS A 214 19.38 -23.58 -27.23
C LYS A 214 18.15 -23.89 -28.09
N GLN A 215 17.33 -22.86 -28.38
CA GLN A 215 16.16 -22.97 -29.28
C GLN A 215 16.54 -22.74 -30.77
N GLY A 216 17.83 -22.54 -31.08
CA GLY A 216 18.28 -22.29 -32.45
C GLY A 216 18.04 -20.88 -32.99
N LEU A 217 17.64 -19.94 -32.14
CA LEU A 217 17.40 -18.54 -32.48
C LEU A 217 18.64 -17.71 -32.16
N GLN A 218 19.39 -17.28 -33.19
CA GLN A 218 20.47 -16.30 -33.00
C GLN A 218 19.86 -14.91 -32.78
N SER A 219 19.89 -14.42 -31.54
CA SER A 219 19.39 -13.10 -31.18
C SER A 219 20.42 -12.33 -30.34
N GLN A 220 20.53 -11.03 -30.55
CA GLN A 220 21.38 -10.13 -29.73
C GLN A 220 20.83 -9.88 -28.33
N GLY A 221 19.89 -10.70 -27.86
CA GLY A 221 19.18 -10.58 -26.59
C GLY A 221 17.76 -10.07 -26.78
N PRO A 222 16.82 -10.48 -25.91
CA PRO A 222 15.41 -10.20 -26.09
C PRO A 222 15.06 -8.71 -25.86
N ILE A 223 15.80 -8.01 -24.99
CA ILE A 223 15.51 -6.62 -24.61
C ILE A 223 16.82 -5.88 -24.35
N SER A 224 16.96 -4.65 -24.88
CA SER A 224 18.11 -3.81 -24.57
C SER A 224 18.01 -3.25 -23.14
N LYS A 225 19.18 -2.98 -22.52
CA LYS A 225 19.26 -2.36 -21.18
C LYS A 225 18.49 -1.03 -21.12
N LEU A 226 18.52 -0.25 -22.21
CA LEU A 226 17.79 1.02 -22.30
C LEU A 226 16.28 0.80 -22.30
N THR A 227 15.79 -0.16 -23.09
CA THR A 227 14.36 -0.49 -23.15
C THR A 227 13.84 -0.97 -21.78
N PHE A 228 14.62 -1.82 -21.09
CA PHE A 228 14.27 -2.26 -19.73
C PHE A 228 14.16 -1.07 -18.77
N LYS A 229 15.14 -0.16 -18.74
CA LYS A 229 15.10 1.04 -17.90
C LYS A 229 13.93 1.96 -18.27
N MET A 230 13.59 2.10 -19.56
CA MET A 230 12.45 2.89 -20.01
C MET A 230 11.11 2.31 -19.54
N VAL A 231 10.89 1.00 -19.71
CA VAL A 231 9.68 0.32 -19.22
C VAL A 231 9.55 0.47 -17.71
N LEU A 232 10.65 0.31 -16.99
CA LEU A 232 10.67 0.50 -15.54
C LEU A 232 10.36 1.95 -15.14
N ALA A 233 10.88 2.94 -15.85
CA ALA A 233 10.58 4.35 -15.61
C ALA A 233 9.09 4.68 -15.83
N VAL A 234 8.46 4.12 -16.87
CA VAL A 234 7.02 4.27 -17.11
C VAL A 234 6.20 3.63 -15.99
N LEU A 235 6.56 2.42 -15.55
CA LEU A 235 5.93 1.77 -14.40
C LEU A 235 6.07 2.62 -13.13
N CYS A 236 7.24 3.18 -12.89
CA CYS A 236 7.52 4.07 -11.77
C CYS A 236 6.69 5.35 -11.81
N ALA A 237 6.54 5.96 -12.99
CA ALA A 237 5.68 7.13 -13.18
C ALA A 237 4.22 6.81 -12.88
N PHE A 238 3.75 5.66 -13.33
CA PHE A 238 2.39 5.18 -13.05
C PHE A 238 2.16 4.97 -11.55
N ILE A 239 3.06 4.26 -10.85
CA ILE A 239 3.00 4.07 -9.39
C ILE A 239 3.01 5.43 -8.68
N GLY A 240 3.88 6.35 -9.09
CA GLY A 240 3.98 7.68 -8.52
C GLY A 240 2.70 8.49 -8.68
N ALA A 241 2.07 8.44 -9.87
CA ALA A 241 0.79 9.09 -10.12
C ALA A 241 -0.33 8.54 -9.21
N LEU A 242 -0.41 7.22 -9.03
CA LEU A 242 -1.38 6.59 -8.14
C LEU A 242 -1.17 6.94 -6.66
N LEU A 243 0.08 7.16 -6.24
CA LEU A 243 0.43 7.51 -4.86
C LEU A 243 0.39 9.01 -4.56
N THR A 244 0.07 9.85 -5.55
CA THR A 244 0.04 11.32 -5.38
C THR A 244 -0.99 11.75 -4.33
N PHE A 245 -2.25 11.39 -4.50
CA PHE A 245 -3.30 11.76 -3.54
C PHE A 245 -3.12 11.11 -2.16
N PRO A 246 -2.78 9.81 -2.05
CA PRO A 246 -2.42 9.22 -0.77
C PRO A 246 -1.36 9.98 0.01
N GLY A 247 -0.29 10.43 -0.65
CA GLY A 247 0.78 11.18 0.02
C GLY A 247 0.39 12.60 0.40
N LEU A 248 -0.30 13.33 -0.47
CA LEU A 248 -0.82 14.68 -0.16
C LEU A 248 -1.80 14.64 1.01
N ARG A 249 -2.70 13.66 1.01
CA ARG A 249 -3.68 13.49 2.09
C ARG A 249 -3.03 13.09 3.42
N LEU A 250 -1.98 12.27 3.37
CA LEU A 250 -1.21 11.91 4.56
C LEU A 250 -0.62 13.13 5.25
N ALA A 251 -0.10 14.10 4.50
CA ALA A 251 0.46 15.34 5.06
C ALA A 251 -0.61 16.15 5.81
N GLN A 252 -1.79 16.32 5.22
CA GLN A 252 -2.92 17.00 5.86
C GLN A 252 -3.35 16.30 7.15
N MET A 253 -3.59 14.97 7.07
CA MET A 253 -3.98 14.18 8.23
C MET A 253 -2.93 14.19 9.33
N HIS A 254 -1.64 14.25 8.98
CA HIS A 254 -0.54 14.34 9.95
C HIS A 254 -0.59 15.65 10.73
N LEU A 255 -0.75 16.80 10.06
CA LEU A 255 -0.88 18.10 10.72
C LEU A 255 -2.10 18.16 11.63
N ASP A 256 -3.25 17.67 11.15
CA ASP A 256 -4.48 17.64 11.93
C ASP A 256 -4.37 16.69 13.14
N ALA A 257 -3.70 15.52 12.97
CA ALA A 257 -3.45 14.56 14.06
C ALA A 257 -2.49 15.13 15.11
N LEU A 258 -1.46 15.87 14.72
CA LEU A 258 -0.55 16.54 15.66
C LEU A 258 -1.29 17.58 16.52
N ASN A 259 -2.19 18.34 15.92
CA ASN A 259 -3.00 19.33 16.65
C ASN A 259 -3.97 18.65 17.64
N LEU A 260 -4.39 17.43 17.36
CA LEU A 260 -5.28 16.65 18.23
C LEU A 260 -4.53 15.95 19.37
N ALA A 261 -3.28 15.54 19.14
CA ALA A 261 -2.49 14.79 20.09
C ALA A 261 -2.04 15.63 21.28
N LYS A 262 -2.47 15.26 22.50
CA LYS A 262 -2.09 15.94 23.75
C LYS A 262 -0.80 15.36 24.34
N ASP A 263 -0.55 14.06 24.13
CA ASP A 263 0.57 13.34 24.73
C ASP A 263 1.83 13.47 23.87
N LYS A 264 2.96 13.78 24.49
CA LYS A 264 4.26 13.87 23.81
C LYS A 264 4.66 12.57 23.11
N LEU A 265 4.34 11.42 23.74
CA LEU A 265 4.62 10.10 23.14
C LEU A 265 3.87 9.93 21.81
N THR A 266 2.57 10.23 21.79
CA THR A 266 1.74 10.17 20.57
C THR A 266 2.26 11.13 19.50
N GLN A 267 2.66 12.34 19.87
CA GLN A 267 3.26 13.28 18.93
C GLN A 267 4.56 12.74 18.32
N THR A 268 5.44 12.17 19.16
CA THR A 268 6.69 11.54 18.68
C THR A 268 6.41 10.38 17.72
N LEU A 269 5.45 9.50 18.06
CA LEU A 269 5.05 8.40 17.19
C LEU A 269 4.45 8.89 15.86
N LEU A 270 3.68 9.97 15.87
CA LEU A 270 3.15 10.59 14.65
C LEU A 270 4.27 11.16 13.77
N HIS A 271 5.28 11.81 14.35
CA HIS A 271 6.46 12.26 13.60
C HIS A 271 7.25 11.08 13.03
N MET A 272 7.47 10.02 13.80
CA MET A 272 8.10 8.79 13.33
C MET A 272 7.33 8.17 12.17
N ASN A 273 6.00 8.13 12.25
CA ASN A 273 5.14 7.66 11.16
C ASN A 273 5.28 8.50 9.89
N PHE A 274 5.32 9.82 10.01
CA PHE A 274 5.49 10.72 8.87
C PHE A 274 6.87 10.58 8.22
N LEU A 275 7.91 10.42 9.03
CA LEU A 275 9.29 10.23 8.57
C LEU A 275 9.60 8.79 8.12
N SER A 276 8.71 7.83 8.38
CA SER A 276 8.95 6.42 8.06
C SER A 276 9.32 6.18 6.59
N PRO A 277 8.72 6.82 5.56
CA PRO A 277 9.13 6.62 4.18
C PRO A 277 10.55 7.15 3.90
N LEU A 278 10.96 8.22 4.57
CA LEU A 278 12.34 8.72 4.47
C LEU A 278 13.33 7.72 5.05
N ILE A 279 13.04 7.16 6.23
CA ILE A 279 13.88 6.12 6.85
C ILE A 279 14.03 4.94 5.89
N MET A 280 12.92 4.48 5.28
CA MET A 280 12.95 3.40 4.30
C MET A 280 13.83 3.75 3.08
N VAL A 281 13.75 4.96 2.56
CA VAL A 281 14.58 5.43 1.44
C VAL A 281 16.07 5.41 1.81
N LEU A 282 16.42 5.86 3.00
CA LEU A 282 17.81 5.91 3.45
C LEU A 282 18.46 4.53 3.60
N LEU A 283 17.68 3.47 3.86
CA LEU A 283 18.19 2.10 4.02
C LEU A 283 18.88 1.55 2.75
N TRP A 284 18.64 2.11 1.57
CA TRP A 284 19.31 1.73 0.31
C TRP A 284 20.43 2.68 -0.12
N VAL A 285 20.69 3.75 0.64
CA VAL A 285 21.78 4.68 0.36
C VAL A 285 23.06 4.09 0.96
N LYS A 286 23.88 3.44 0.11
CA LYS A 286 25.05 2.68 0.53
C LYS A 286 26.02 3.46 1.42
N PRO A 287 26.49 4.67 1.03
CA PRO A 287 27.49 5.40 1.83
C PRO A 287 26.98 5.89 3.19
N ILE A 288 25.66 6.06 3.36
CA ILE A 288 25.08 6.58 4.61
C ILE A 288 24.74 5.46 5.59
N THR A 289 24.24 4.32 5.09
CA THR A 289 23.74 3.25 5.95
C THR A 289 24.61 2.01 5.90
N LYS A 290 24.78 1.38 4.74
CA LYS A 290 25.47 0.09 4.65
C LYS A 290 26.95 0.23 5.03
N ASP A 291 27.67 1.13 4.37
CA ASP A 291 29.11 1.28 4.59
C ASP A 291 29.42 1.76 6.02
N TYR A 292 28.53 2.62 6.57
CA TYR A 292 28.68 3.14 7.92
C TYR A 292 28.31 2.14 9.01
N ILE A 293 27.32 1.25 8.78
CA ILE A 293 26.86 0.26 9.76
C ILE A 293 27.68 -1.02 9.65
N VAL A 294 28.01 -1.48 8.43
CA VAL A 294 28.74 -2.74 8.22
C VAL A 294 30.24 -2.55 8.51
N ASN A 295 30.86 -1.47 8.02
CA ASN A 295 32.29 -1.20 8.14
C ASN A 295 32.54 0.22 8.65
N PRO A 296 32.18 0.55 9.93
CA PRO A 296 32.41 1.88 10.45
C PRO A 296 33.90 2.22 10.44
N PRO A 297 34.28 3.43 9.99
CA PRO A 297 35.67 3.89 10.01
C PRO A 297 36.09 4.28 11.45
N LEU A 298 36.16 3.30 12.34
CA LEU A 298 36.57 3.48 13.73
C LEU A 298 38.09 3.18 13.86
N GLY A 299 38.91 4.20 13.64
CA GLY A 299 40.36 4.09 13.83
C GLY A 299 41.13 3.53 12.63
N LYS A 300 42.28 2.89 12.86
CA LYS A 300 43.17 2.37 11.82
C LYS A 300 42.73 0.99 11.27
N GLU A 301 41.80 0.31 11.92
CA GLU A 301 41.32 -1.01 11.49
C GLU A 301 39.83 -0.93 11.18
N ASN A 302 39.44 -1.44 10.00
CA ASN A 302 38.05 -1.61 9.64
C ASN A 302 37.46 -2.78 10.46
N ILE A 303 36.75 -2.48 11.52
CA ILE A 303 36.04 -3.48 12.32
C ILE A 303 34.69 -3.71 11.69
N ALA A 304 34.50 -4.87 11.05
CA ALA A 304 33.17 -5.27 10.56
C ALA A 304 32.22 -5.46 11.75
N LEU A 305 31.29 -4.54 11.93
CA LEU A 305 30.32 -4.59 13.03
C LEU A 305 29.24 -5.64 12.75
N MET A 306 28.88 -5.86 11.48
CA MET A 306 27.78 -6.72 11.05
C MET A 306 28.07 -7.33 9.67
N SER A 307 27.61 -8.56 9.43
CA SER A 307 27.69 -9.14 8.07
C SER A 307 26.69 -8.48 7.11
N GLU A 308 26.97 -8.52 5.81
CA GLU A 308 26.02 -7.99 4.79
C GLU A 308 24.66 -8.70 4.83
N ALA A 309 24.65 -10.02 5.03
CA ALA A 309 23.41 -10.79 5.15
C ALA A 309 22.58 -10.38 6.36
N THR A 310 23.22 -10.08 7.50
CA THR A 310 22.54 -9.59 8.70
C THR A 310 21.97 -8.18 8.47
N TYR A 311 22.70 -7.33 7.74
CA TYR A 311 22.19 -6.00 7.36
C TYR A 311 20.96 -6.09 6.46
N ASP A 312 20.94 -7.00 5.48
CA ASP A 312 19.80 -7.22 4.61
C ASP A 312 18.56 -7.69 5.42
N SER A 313 18.76 -8.60 6.38
CA SER A 313 17.70 -9.04 7.29
C SER A 313 17.18 -7.89 8.18
N LEU A 314 18.09 -7.09 8.72
CA LEU A 314 17.74 -5.90 9.51
C LEU A 314 16.92 -4.89 8.69
N ARG A 315 17.29 -4.67 7.43
CA ARG A 315 16.54 -3.82 6.48
C ARG A 315 15.07 -4.25 6.35
N LEU A 316 14.84 -5.55 6.12
CA LEU A 316 13.49 -6.11 6.01
C LEU A 316 12.68 -5.91 7.31
N TRP A 317 13.30 -6.17 8.47
CA TRP A 317 12.63 -5.99 9.77
C TRP A 317 12.27 -4.53 10.06
N ILE A 318 13.15 -3.59 9.74
CA ILE A 318 12.86 -2.15 9.91
C ILE A 318 11.66 -1.75 9.06
N ILE A 319 11.58 -2.18 7.79
CA ILE A 319 10.45 -1.85 6.92
C ILE A 319 9.15 -2.42 7.46
N ILE A 320 9.14 -3.69 7.89
CA ILE A 320 7.95 -4.33 8.48
C ILE A 320 7.52 -3.60 9.74
N PHE A 321 8.46 -3.30 10.63
CA PHE A 321 8.18 -2.54 11.87
C PHE A 321 7.54 -1.18 11.56
N LEU A 322 8.08 -0.44 10.60
CA LEU A 322 7.53 0.85 10.18
C LEU A 322 6.14 0.71 9.55
N CYS A 323 5.88 -0.35 8.78
CA CYS A 323 4.54 -0.64 8.26
C CYS A 323 3.54 -0.94 9.39
N VAL A 324 3.93 -1.73 10.38
CA VAL A 324 3.10 -2.02 11.57
C VAL A 324 2.83 -0.75 12.38
N LEU A 325 3.84 0.09 12.58
CA LEU A 325 3.68 1.38 13.25
C LEU A 325 2.65 2.27 12.53
N ARG A 326 2.72 2.33 11.20
CA ARG A 326 1.74 3.07 10.38
C ARG A 326 0.33 2.53 10.55
N LEU A 327 0.15 1.21 10.56
CA LEU A 327 -1.15 0.58 10.79
C LEU A 327 -1.68 0.82 12.21
N ALA A 328 -0.81 0.82 13.22
CA ALA A 328 -1.19 1.11 14.59
C ALA A 328 -1.72 2.55 14.78
N LEU A 329 -1.18 3.51 14.03
CA LEU A 329 -1.56 4.92 14.10
C LEU A 329 -2.72 5.32 13.17
N ILE A 330 -3.32 4.38 12.44
CA ILE A 330 -4.42 4.66 11.50
C ILE A 330 -5.58 5.38 12.17
N ARG A 331 -5.91 5.01 13.41
CA ARG A 331 -7.04 5.58 14.16
C ARG A 331 -6.87 7.06 14.43
N GLN A 332 -5.66 7.50 14.81
CA GLN A 332 -5.35 8.91 15.06
C GLN A 332 -5.55 9.74 13.79
N HIS A 333 -5.12 9.22 12.64
CA HIS A 333 -5.27 9.89 11.35
C HIS A 333 -6.73 9.93 10.89
N LEU A 334 -7.49 8.83 11.03
CA LEU A 334 -8.90 8.81 10.67
C LEU A 334 -9.75 9.70 11.58
N GLN A 335 -9.46 9.74 12.90
CA GLN A 335 -10.15 10.66 13.81
C GLN A 335 -9.83 12.11 13.48
N ALA A 336 -8.59 12.43 13.17
CA ALA A 336 -8.20 13.77 12.73
C ALA A 336 -8.97 14.20 11.47
N TYR A 337 -9.14 13.27 10.52
CA TYR A 337 -9.97 13.52 9.33
C TYR A 337 -11.44 13.76 9.68
N LEU A 338 -12.05 12.95 10.56
CA LEU A 338 -13.46 13.15 10.97
C LEU A 338 -13.67 14.49 11.68
N ASN A 339 -12.68 14.97 12.42
CA ASN A 339 -12.73 16.28 13.09
C ASN A 339 -12.72 17.47 12.10
N LEU A 340 -12.42 17.24 10.81
CA LEU A 340 -12.54 18.27 9.77
C LEU A 340 -13.99 18.80 9.66
N ALA A 341 -14.99 18.01 9.97
CA ALA A 341 -16.37 18.45 10.00
C ALA A 341 -16.57 19.62 10.98
N GLN A 342 -15.98 19.54 12.17
CA GLN A 342 -16.02 20.60 13.19
C GLN A 342 -15.20 21.81 12.76
N LYS A 343 -13.99 21.59 12.25
CA LYS A 343 -13.09 22.66 11.76
C LYS A 343 -13.73 23.46 10.61
N SER A 344 -14.43 22.77 9.71
CA SER A 344 -15.14 23.41 8.58
C SER A 344 -16.30 24.28 9.04
N ILE A 345 -17.00 23.92 10.13
CA ILE A 345 -18.03 24.79 10.74
C ILE A 345 -17.40 26.06 11.32
N GLU A 346 -16.26 25.94 12.00
CA GLU A 346 -15.54 27.09 12.54
C GLU A 346 -15.06 28.02 11.41
N GLN A 347 -14.66 27.46 10.28
CA GLN A 347 -14.29 28.24 9.10
C GLN A 347 -15.51 28.96 8.51
N MET A 348 -16.66 28.28 8.34
CA MET A 348 -17.89 28.93 7.87
C MET A 348 -18.39 30.04 8.79
N LYS A 349 -18.16 29.94 10.10
CA LYS A 349 -18.46 31.03 11.04
C LYS A 349 -17.63 32.29 10.79
N LYS A 350 -16.41 32.14 10.25
CA LYS A 350 -15.52 33.28 9.92
C LYS A 350 -15.88 33.94 8.58
N GLU A 351 -16.48 33.21 7.66
CA GLU A 351 -16.85 33.73 6.33
C GLU A 351 -18.02 34.73 6.42
N ALA A 352 -18.12 35.66 5.45
CA ALA A 352 -19.19 36.66 5.42
C ALA A 352 -20.52 36.05 4.95
N GLY A 353 -21.64 36.35 5.61
CA GLY A 353 -22.97 35.91 5.20
C GLY A 353 -23.73 35.08 6.26
N ARG A 354 -24.85 34.48 5.86
CA ARG A 354 -25.65 33.57 6.68
C ARG A 354 -25.35 32.13 6.27
N ILE A 355 -25.30 31.21 7.22
CA ILE A 355 -25.05 29.80 6.96
C ILE A 355 -26.36 29.15 6.51
N SER A 356 -26.34 28.51 5.32
CA SER A 356 -27.45 27.69 4.85
C SER A 356 -27.43 26.34 5.57
N THR A 357 -28.55 25.87 6.11
CA THR A 357 -28.66 24.55 6.74
C THR A 357 -28.37 23.42 5.77
N LYS A 358 -28.73 23.57 4.50
CA LYS A 358 -28.44 22.55 3.45
C LYS A 358 -26.94 22.42 3.17
N ASP A 359 -26.21 23.55 3.13
CA ASP A 359 -24.77 23.52 2.87
C ASP A 359 -24.02 22.93 4.06
N LEU A 360 -24.45 23.29 5.29
CA LEU A 360 -23.94 22.70 6.52
C LEU A 360 -24.13 21.18 6.54
N GLN A 361 -25.35 20.72 6.27
CA GLN A 361 -25.69 19.30 6.24
C GLN A 361 -24.85 18.56 5.17
N LYS A 362 -24.78 19.13 3.97
CA LYS A 362 -24.01 18.55 2.85
C LYS A 362 -22.53 18.41 3.20
N MET A 363 -21.96 19.41 3.86
CA MET A 363 -20.55 19.41 4.24
C MET A 363 -20.23 18.37 5.32
N VAL A 364 -21.02 18.33 6.41
CA VAL A 364 -20.83 17.35 7.49
C VAL A 364 -21.04 15.92 6.97
N ALA A 365 -22.08 15.69 6.17
CA ALA A 365 -22.34 14.39 5.55
C ALA A 365 -21.21 13.98 4.58
N ARG A 366 -20.64 14.93 3.82
CA ARG A 366 -19.54 14.66 2.88
C ARG A 366 -18.29 14.12 3.59
N VAL A 367 -17.93 14.67 4.75
CA VAL A 367 -16.77 14.19 5.52
C VAL A 367 -16.94 12.74 5.91
N PHE A 368 -18.12 12.38 6.44
CA PHE A 368 -18.39 10.98 6.80
C PHE A 368 -18.48 10.07 5.58
N TYR A 369 -19.16 10.48 4.52
CA TYR A 369 -19.35 9.70 3.29
C TYR A 369 -18.04 9.23 2.66
N TYR A 370 -16.99 10.07 2.67
CA TYR A 370 -15.67 9.74 2.10
C TYR A 370 -14.70 9.05 3.08
N LEU A 371 -15.13 8.68 4.28
CA LEU A 371 -14.25 8.06 5.28
C LEU A 371 -13.49 6.83 4.76
N CYS A 372 -14.18 5.92 4.04
CA CYS A 372 -13.54 4.72 3.48
C CYS A 372 -12.53 5.05 2.37
N VAL A 373 -12.78 6.08 1.57
CA VAL A 373 -11.82 6.54 0.55
C VAL A 373 -10.53 7.01 1.22
N ILE A 374 -10.63 7.77 2.30
CA ILE A 374 -9.48 8.25 3.07
C ILE A 374 -8.75 7.09 3.76
N ALA A 375 -9.50 6.16 4.33
CA ALA A 375 -8.93 4.96 4.93
C ALA A 375 -8.15 4.14 3.89
N LEU A 376 -8.69 3.96 2.68
CA LEU A 376 -8.02 3.28 1.57
C LEU A 376 -6.76 4.03 1.12
N GLN A 377 -6.80 5.35 1.00
CA GLN A 377 -5.63 6.16 0.65
C GLN A 377 -4.50 6.05 1.68
N TYR A 378 -4.85 5.83 2.95
CA TYR A 378 -3.86 5.62 4.00
C TYR A 378 -3.31 4.19 4.00
N VAL A 379 -4.19 3.19 3.90
CA VAL A 379 -3.85 1.76 4.06
C VAL A 379 -3.21 1.18 2.80
N ALA A 380 -3.66 1.53 1.60
CA ALA A 380 -3.19 0.93 0.35
C ALA A 380 -1.67 1.07 0.13
N PRO A 381 -1.03 2.23 0.35
CA PRO A 381 0.43 2.35 0.23
C PRO A 381 1.19 1.51 1.26
N VAL A 382 0.64 1.35 2.47
CA VAL A 382 1.25 0.52 3.53
C VAL A 382 1.19 -0.95 3.14
N ILE A 383 0.05 -1.41 2.61
CA ILE A 383 -0.12 -2.77 2.09
C ILE A 383 0.85 -3.01 0.93
N MET A 384 1.01 -2.06 0.01
CA MET A 384 2.00 -2.17 -1.08
C MET A 384 3.41 -2.36 -0.55
N LEU A 385 3.87 -1.51 0.37
CA LEU A 385 5.19 -1.62 0.97
C LEU A 385 5.38 -2.96 1.69
N LEU A 386 4.41 -3.38 2.51
CA LEU A 386 4.48 -4.63 3.24
C LEU A 386 4.62 -5.82 2.29
N HIS A 387 3.70 -5.97 1.33
CA HIS A 387 3.69 -7.14 0.44
C HIS A 387 4.84 -7.14 -0.57
N THR A 388 5.31 -5.97 -1.02
CA THR A 388 6.53 -5.89 -1.85
C THR A 388 7.75 -6.32 -1.04
N THR A 389 7.82 -5.99 0.26
CA THR A 389 8.90 -6.44 1.16
C THR A 389 8.83 -7.94 1.44
N LEU A 390 7.62 -8.51 1.63
CA LEU A 390 7.45 -9.96 1.78
C LEU A 390 7.86 -10.72 0.51
N LEU A 391 7.50 -10.19 -0.67
CA LEU A 391 7.96 -10.73 -1.95
C LEU A 391 9.48 -10.59 -2.12
N LEU A 392 10.06 -9.47 -1.70
CA LEU A 392 11.52 -9.26 -1.74
C LEU A 392 12.25 -10.33 -0.91
N LYS A 393 11.74 -10.66 0.28
CA LYS A 393 12.28 -11.76 1.09
C LYS A 393 12.19 -13.09 0.37
N THR A 394 11.01 -13.43 -0.14
CA THR A 394 10.74 -14.77 -0.67
C THR A 394 11.36 -14.98 -2.04
N MET A 395 11.16 -14.06 -2.99
CA MET A 395 11.69 -14.18 -4.35
C MET A 395 13.15 -13.73 -4.46
N GLY A 396 13.60 -12.82 -3.58
CA GLY A 396 14.99 -12.36 -3.52
C GLY A 396 15.91 -13.27 -2.70
N HIS A 397 15.39 -14.37 -2.14
CA HIS A 397 16.13 -15.29 -1.27
C HIS A 397 16.88 -14.59 -0.12
N HIS A 398 16.20 -13.67 0.55
CA HIS A 398 16.70 -13.09 1.79
C HIS A 398 16.33 -13.97 2.99
N SER A 399 17.20 -14.01 4.01
CA SER A 399 16.95 -14.66 5.29
C SER A 399 16.31 -13.70 6.31
N TRP A 400 15.50 -14.22 7.23
CA TRP A 400 15.02 -13.46 8.37
C TRP A 400 16.08 -13.29 9.47
N GLY A 401 17.17 -14.08 9.46
CA GLY A 401 18.22 -14.07 10.48
C GLY A 401 17.79 -14.55 11.87
N LEU A 402 16.56 -15.07 12.00
CA LEU A 402 16.03 -15.53 13.31
C LEU A 402 16.48 -16.95 13.67
N LEU A 403 16.70 -17.79 12.69
CA LEU A 403 17.17 -19.17 12.86
C LEU A 403 18.38 -19.33 11.96
N SER A 404 19.41 -20.08 12.43
CA SER A 404 20.53 -20.47 11.60
C SER A 404 19.99 -21.32 10.45
N GLU A 405 19.66 -20.67 9.35
CA GLU A 405 19.29 -21.34 8.10
C GLU A 405 20.52 -22.10 7.65
N SER A 406 20.48 -23.44 7.78
CA SER A 406 21.50 -24.31 7.23
C SER A 406 21.64 -23.97 5.74
N SER A 407 22.85 -23.59 5.34
CA SER A 407 23.30 -23.19 4.02
C SER A 407 22.35 -23.53 2.89
N TYR A 408 21.75 -22.53 2.24
CA TYR A 408 21.11 -22.72 0.94
C TYR A 408 22.17 -23.31 0.00
N VAL A 409 21.98 -24.56 -0.38
CA VAL A 409 22.81 -25.26 -1.35
C VAL A 409 22.76 -24.45 -2.64
N SER A 410 23.93 -24.02 -3.11
CA SER A 410 24.10 -23.28 -4.35
C SER A 410 23.42 -24.03 -5.51
N PRO A 411 22.73 -23.35 -6.45
CA PRO A 411 22.06 -23.99 -7.58
C PRO A 411 22.94 -24.93 -8.43
N LYS A 412 24.26 -24.84 -8.31
CA LYS A 412 25.21 -25.73 -9.01
C LYS A 412 25.18 -27.17 -8.51
N GLU A 413 24.88 -27.44 -7.25
CA GLU A 413 24.80 -28.82 -6.71
C GLU A 413 23.49 -29.52 -7.06
N ILE A 414 22.44 -28.77 -7.41
CA ILE A 414 21.15 -29.34 -7.80
C ILE A 414 21.20 -29.95 -9.21
N VAL A 415 22.05 -29.41 -10.11
CA VAL A 415 22.19 -29.90 -11.48
C VAL A 415 22.96 -31.22 -11.53
N GLU A 416 23.91 -31.44 -10.61
CA GLU A 416 24.65 -32.73 -10.55
C GLU A 416 23.84 -33.85 -9.92
N GLY A 417 22.89 -33.56 -9.02
CA GLY A 417 22.02 -34.55 -8.40
C GLY A 417 20.92 -35.10 -9.32
N PHE A 418 20.51 -34.35 -10.34
CA PHE A 418 19.44 -34.77 -11.27
C PHE A 418 19.91 -35.75 -12.36
N ASN A 419 21.19 -35.77 -12.66
CA ASN A 419 21.76 -36.70 -13.67
C ASN A 419 21.93 -38.14 -13.17
N SER A 420 21.67 -38.43 -11.90
CA SER A 420 21.88 -39.75 -11.29
C SER A 420 20.61 -40.59 -11.03
N VAL A 421 19.41 -40.08 -11.31
CA VAL A 421 18.16 -40.83 -11.14
C VAL A 421 17.65 -41.32 -12.48
N GLN A 422 18.23 -42.41 -12.98
CA GLN A 422 17.62 -43.28 -13.96
C GLN A 422 16.47 -44.02 -13.30
N SER A 423 15.23 -43.70 -13.67
CA SER A 423 14.05 -44.50 -13.32
C SER A 423 13.81 -45.61 -14.33
N PRO A 424 13.37 -46.80 -13.85
CA PRO A 424 13.17 -47.97 -14.74
C PRO A 424 11.93 -47.80 -15.61
N ALA A 425 12.01 -48.39 -16.79
CA ALA A 425 11.08 -48.39 -17.89
C ALA A 425 9.66 -48.88 -17.51
N LEU A 426 8.67 -48.11 -17.95
CA LEU A 426 7.37 -48.66 -18.42
C LEU A 426 7.10 -48.05 -19.79
N ALA A 427 7.02 -48.97 -20.78
CA ALA A 427 6.74 -48.65 -22.16
C ALA A 427 5.28 -48.19 -22.29
N ASP A 428 5.08 -47.00 -22.84
CA ASP A 428 4.08 -46.67 -23.87
C ASP A 428 4.04 -45.12 -24.06
N ASN A 429 4.03 -44.71 -25.32
CA ASN A 429 3.93 -43.37 -25.85
C ASN A 429 5.25 -42.53 -25.92
N GLU A 430 6.06 -42.84 -26.93
CA GLU A 430 7.24 -42.03 -27.30
C GLU A 430 6.89 -40.56 -27.58
N ASN A 431 5.75 -40.28 -28.20
CA ASN A 431 5.33 -38.91 -28.50
C ASN A 431 4.97 -38.09 -27.24
N GLN A 432 4.39 -38.70 -26.20
CA GLN A 432 4.10 -38.00 -24.93
C GLN A 432 5.37 -37.77 -24.11
N LYS A 433 6.32 -38.70 -24.12
CA LYS A 433 7.62 -38.56 -23.45
C LYS A 433 8.44 -37.44 -24.08
N LEU A 434 8.42 -37.31 -25.41
CA LEU A 434 9.12 -36.26 -26.14
C LEU A 434 8.54 -34.88 -25.81
N THR A 435 7.22 -34.76 -25.76
CA THR A 435 6.51 -33.52 -25.43
C THR A 435 6.73 -33.12 -23.97
N VAL A 436 6.68 -34.05 -23.03
CA VAL A 436 6.94 -33.80 -21.61
C VAL A 436 8.41 -33.40 -21.40
N ALA A 437 9.37 -34.08 -22.05
CA ALA A 437 10.78 -33.71 -21.99
C ALA A 437 11.05 -32.28 -22.55
N GLN A 438 10.40 -31.93 -23.67
CA GLN A 438 10.51 -30.60 -24.25
C GLN A 438 9.90 -29.52 -23.34
N ILE A 439 8.75 -29.79 -22.70
CA ILE A 439 8.13 -28.87 -21.73
C ILE A 439 9.02 -28.72 -20.50
N THR A 440 9.61 -29.80 -20.00
CA THR A 440 10.52 -29.76 -18.85
C THR A 440 11.77 -28.94 -19.17
N MET A 441 12.38 -29.17 -20.34
CA MET A 441 13.55 -28.36 -20.79
C MET A 441 13.18 -26.88 -20.98
N ALA A 442 11.97 -26.58 -21.45
CA ALA A 442 11.51 -25.20 -21.59
C ALA A 442 11.26 -24.55 -20.23
N LEU A 443 10.70 -25.28 -19.26
CA LEU A 443 10.50 -24.81 -17.90
C LEU A 443 11.81 -24.57 -17.15
N ASP A 444 12.77 -25.51 -17.25
CA ASP A 444 14.12 -25.34 -16.69
C ASP A 444 14.87 -24.17 -17.33
N GLY A 445 14.69 -23.99 -18.64
CA GLY A 445 15.22 -22.83 -19.35
C GLY A 445 14.63 -21.51 -18.85
N LEU A 446 13.32 -21.47 -18.60
CA LEU A 446 12.64 -20.30 -18.03
C LEU A 446 13.08 -19.99 -16.59
N GLN A 447 13.32 -20.99 -15.75
CA GLN A 447 13.87 -20.80 -14.41
C GLN A 447 15.27 -20.15 -14.45
N ASN A 448 16.10 -20.54 -15.42
CA ASN A 448 17.44 -19.94 -15.62
C ASN A 448 17.36 -18.50 -16.12
N VAL A 449 16.29 -18.10 -16.79
CA VAL A 449 16.05 -16.71 -17.23
C VAL A 449 15.56 -15.84 -16.06
N PHE A 450 14.59 -16.34 -15.28
CA PHE A 450 14.02 -15.61 -14.14
C PHE A 450 14.74 -15.94 -12.83
N THR A 451 15.97 -15.42 -12.70
CA THR A 451 16.83 -15.69 -11.54
C THR A 451 16.40 -14.91 -10.30
N PRO A 452 16.67 -15.41 -9.08
CA PRO A 452 16.42 -14.66 -7.84
C PRO A 452 17.11 -13.29 -7.78
N LEU A 453 18.25 -13.15 -8.46
CA LEU A 453 18.99 -11.88 -8.56
C LEU A 453 18.19 -10.80 -9.29
N LEU A 454 17.46 -11.17 -10.35
CA LEU A 454 16.57 -10.25 -11.05
C LEU A 454 15.44 -9.75 -10.12
N PHE A 455 14.78 -10.69 -9.44
CA PHE A 455 13.69 -10.35 -8.51
C PHE A 455 14.17 -9.53 -7.32
N ARG A 456 15.35 -9.85 -6.79
CA ARG A 456 16.00 -9.09 -5.73
C ARG A 456 16.22 -7.63 -6.15
N GLY A 457 16.80 -7.41 -7.33
CA GLY A 457 17.03 -6.07 -7.86
C GLY A 457 15.73 -5.30 -8.11
N LEU A 458 14.79 -5.94 -8.80
CA LEU A 458 13.50 -5.31 -9.16
C LEU A 458 12.67 -4.98 -7.92
N LEU A 459 12.50 -5.91 -6.99
CA LEU A 459 11.67 -5.71 -5.79
C LEU A 459 12.33 -4.74 -4.79
N SER A 460 13.67 -4.76 -4.65
CA SER A 460 14.39 -3.74 -3.88
C SER A 460 14.14 -2.35 -4.42
N PHE A 461 14.28 -2.18 -5.74
CA PHE A 461 14.02 -0.91 -6.40
C PHE A 461 12.55 -0.48 -6.25
N LEU A 462 11.57 -1.38 -6.44
CA LEU A 462 10.15 -1.06 -6.30
C LEU A 462 9.78 -0.68 -4.85
N THR A 463 10.28 -1.41 -3.84
CA THR A 463 10.04 -1.09 -2.43
C THR A 463 10.59 0.31 -2.10
N TRP A 464 11.81 0.58 -2.53
CA TRP A 464 12.43 1.89 -2.39
C TRP A 464 11.62 2.98 -3.12
N TRP A 465 11.17 2.70 -4.36
CA TRP A 465 10.42 3.66 -5.17
C TRP A 465 9.08 4.03 -4.54
N ILE A 466 8.33 3.06 -4.03
CA ILE A 466 7.06 3.32 -3.33
C ILE A 466 7.30 4.24 -2.12
N ALA A 467 8.32 3.96 -1.31
CA ALA A 467 8.69 4.80 -0.18
C ALA A 467 9.11 6.20 -0.62
N ALA A 468 9.90 6.32 -1.70
CA ALA A 468 10.37 7.59 -2.25
C ALA A 468 9.23 8.45 -2.83
N CYS A 469 8.22 7.82 -3.46
CA CYS A 469 7.02 8.49 -3.92
C CYS A 469 6.21 9.04 -2.74
N LEU A 470 5.96 8.20 -1.73
CA LEU A 470 5.23 8.61 -0.52
C LEU A 470 5.92 9.75 0.22
N PHE A 471 7.23 9.66 0.39
CA PHE A 471 7.99 10.73 1.02
C PHE A 471 7.90 12.04 0.24
N SER A 472 8.13 11.99 -1.08
CA SER A 472 8.09 13.17 -1.93
C SER A 472 6.71 13.84 -1.92
N THR A 473 5.63 13.08 -2.11
CA THR A 473 4.26 13.62 -2.12
C THR A 473 3.83 14.13 -0.75
N SER A 474 4.21 13.44 0.33
CA SER A 474 3.92 13.90 1.69
C SER A 474 4.68 15.18 2.03
N LEU A 475 5.93 15.32 1.59
CA LEU A 475 6.72 16.54 1.77
C LEU A 475 6.12 17.72 1.00
N PHE A 476 5.72 17.51 -0.25
CA PHE A 476 5.01 18.53 -1.04
C PHE A 476 3.68 18.93 -0.38
N GLY A 477 2.91 17.96 0.12
CA GLY A 477 1.68 18.22 0.83
C GLY A 477 1.89 19.02 2.11
N LEU A 478 2.93 18.70 2.87
CA LEU A 478 3.30 19.47 4.07
C LEU A 478 3.65 20.92 3.73
N PHE A 479 4.49 21.11 2.71
CA PHE A 479 4.87 22.43 2.25
C PHE A 479 3.64 23.23 1.78
N TYR A 480 2.75 22.61 0.99
CA TYR A 480 1.53 23.24 0.52
C TYR A 480 0.65 23.71 1.67
N HIS A 481 0.36 22.84 2.65
CA HIS A 481 -0.51 23.18 3.78
C HIS A 481 0.11 24.18 4.74
N GLN A 482 1.43 24.18 4.89
CA GLN A 482 2.10 25.05 5.86
C GLN A 482 2.36 26.47 5.31
N TYR A 483 2.62 26.60 4.01
CA TYR A 483 3.05 27.86 3.43
C TYR A 483 2.06 28.49 2.46
N LEU A 484 1.30 27.68 1.71
CA LEU A 484 0.40 28.17 0.66
C LEU A 484 -1.06 28.32 1.11
N THR A 485 -1.49 27.59 2.14
CA THR A 485 -2.87 27.68 2.66
C THR A 485 -3.01 28.75 3.74
N ILE A 486 -1.91 29.21 4.33
CA ILE A 486 -1.89 30.25 5.38
C ILE A 486 -1.80 31.66 4.76
N ALA A 487 -1.44 31.78 3.49
CA ALA A 487 -1.45 33.03 2.72
C ALA A 487 -2.80 33.26 2.08
#